data_4ad720706477fb2e74b7617f6cc9d51f
#
_entry.id   4ad720706477fb2e74b7617f6cc9d51f
#
_cell.length_a   1.000
_cell.length_b   1.000
_cell.length_c   1.000
_cell.angle_alpha   90.00
_cell.angle_beta   90.00
_cell.angle_gamma   90.00
#
_symmetry.space_group_name_H-M   'P 1'
#
loop_
_entity.id
_entity.type
_entity.pdbx_description
1 polymer ?
#
loop_
_entity_poly.entity_id
_entity_poly.type
_entity_poly.pdbx_seq_one_letter_code
_entity_poly.pdbx_strand_id
1 'polypeptide(L)'
;GIFSSDIHHSPHKIYLQQYHGLGLEFELAFKISKTIRSDELMKEGFNLLDHVDEIYPAFELIIDRDADYTDLSALTLIADNAWSGGVVLGNSIKNWQSLDFYELKSTLYWNNETPVEAKIIDANPLTSLEWVINHLGNMGLEIPKDSIIITGSVLKTRKPLKKDKVIYKVEELAEVEVLII
;
A
#
# COMPACT_ATOMS: atom_id res chain seq x y z
N GLY A 1 1.57 -3.42 11.70
CA GLY A 1 1.38 -4.49 10.71
C GLY A 1 -0.06 -4.91 10.57
N ILE A 2 -0.38 -5.59 9.48
CA ILE A 2 -1.72 -6.04 9.11
C ILE A 2 -1.77 -7.56 9.22
N PHE A 3 -2.87 -8.11 9.75
CA PHE A 3 -3.08 -9.56 9.76
C PHE A 3 -3.41 -10.07 8.35
N SER A 4 -3.02 -11.30 8.05
CA SER A 4 -3.31 -11.91 6.74
C SER A 4 -4.81 -12.00 6.42
N SER A 5 -5.66 -12.04 7.46
CA SER A 5 -7.13 -11.98 7.32
C SER A 5 -7.65 -10.67 6.75
N ASP A 6 -6.85 -9.59 6.84
CA ASP A 6 -7.23 -8.23 6.44
C ASP A 6 -6.61 -7.84 5.08
N ILE A 7 -6.03 -8.83 4.38
CA ILE A 7 -5.58 -8.71 2.99
C ILE A 7 -6.68 -9.24 2.08
N HIS A 8 -7.25 -8.35 1.29
CA HIS A 8 -8.31 -8.64 0.35
C HIS A 8 -7.81 -8.50 -1.10
N HIS A 9 -8.60 -8.99 -2.06
CA HIS A 9 -8.26 -8.90 -3.49
C HIS A 9 -9.39 -8.26 -4.29
N SER A 10 -9.00 -7.45 -5.28
CA SER A 10 -9.90 -6.79 -6.23
C SER A 10 -10.59 -7.79 -7.17
N PRO A 11 -11.86 -7.54 -7.56
CA PRO A 11 -12.74 -6.48 -7.04
C PRO A 11 -13.26 -6.82 -5.63
N HIS A 12 -13.28 -5.85 -4.72
CA HIS A 12 -13.69 -6.10 -3.33
C HIS A 12 -14.89 -5.23 -2.93
N LYS A 13 -15.75 -5.77 -2.06
CA LYS A 13 -16.87 -5.04 -1.46
C LYS A 13 -16.53 -4.67 -0.02
N ILE A 14 -16.50 -3.37 0.25
CA ILE A 14 -16.24 -2.84 1.58
C ILE A 14 -17.59 -2.47 2.21
N TYR A 15 -17.92 -3.13 3.32
CA TYR A 15 -19.13 -2.84 4.10
C TYR A 15 -18.82 -1.72 5.08
N LEU A 16 -19.20 -0.48 4.74
CA LEU A 16 -18.83 0.73 5.46
C LEU A 16 -19.15 0.69 6.96
N GLN A 17 -20.23 0.01 7.32
CA GLN A 17 -20.65 -0.17 8.71
C GLN A 17 -19.71 -1.00 9.59
N GLN A 18 -18.75 -1.70 8.97
CA GLN A 18 -17.74 -2.48 9.70
C GLN A 18 -16.53 -1.62 10.11
N TYR A 19 -16.46 -0.39 9.61
CA TYR A 19 -15.35 0.51 9.83
C TYR A 19 -15.81 1.79 10.51
N HIS A 20 -15.05 2.26 11.49
CA HIS A 20 -15.27 3.56 12.12
C HIS A 20 -14.23 4.55 11.57
N GLY A 21 -14.69 5.51 10.76
CA GLY A 21 -13.80 6.50 10.17
C GLY A 21 -12.95 5.97 9.02
N LEU A 22 -13.53 5.18 8.10
CA LEU A 22 -12.80 4.63 6.96
C LEU A 22 -12.26 5.72 6.05
N GLY A 23 -10.97 5.64 5.74
CA GLY A 23 -10.30 6.31 4.65
C GLY A 23 -9.70 5.32 3.67
N LEU A 24 -9.52 5.73 2.42
CA LEU A 24 -8.80 4.98 1.39
C LEU A 24 -7.52 5.73 1.04
N GLU A 25 -6.40 5.02 1.05
CA GLU A 25 -5.12 5.46 0.51
C GLU A 25 -4.74 4.65 -0.74
N PHE A 26 -3.91 5.24 -1.60
CA PHE A 26 -3.69 4.82 -2.98
C PHE A 26 -2.21 4.50 -3.17
N GLU A 27 -1.85 3.22 -3.16
CA GLU A 27 -0.47 2.79 -2.96
C GLU A 27 0.04 1.82 -4.01
N LEU A 28 1.35 1.57 -3.99
CA LEU A 28 1.94 0.34 -4.50
C LEU A 28 2.20 -0.62 -3.35
N ALA A 29 1.88 -1.88 -3.57
CA ALA A 29 2.21 -2.98 -2.69
C ALA A 29 3.25 -3.89 -3.34
N PHE A 30 4.26 -4.30 -2.57
CA PHE A 30 5.35 -5.18 -2.98
C PHE A 30 5.25 -6.50 -2.24
N LYS A 31 5.22 -7.61 -2.98
CA LYS A 31 5.25 -8.96 -2.42
C LYS A 31 6.68 -9.49 -2.40
N ILE A 32 7.10 -10.01 -1.28
CA ILE A 32 8.45 -10.54 -1.08
C ILE A 32 8.52 -11.98 -1.58
N SER A 33 9.48 -12.28 -2.47
CA SER A 33 9.66 -13.59 -3.13
C SER A 33 10.28 -14.66 -2.25
N LYS A 34 11.13 -14.26 -1.31
CA LYS A 34 11.86 -15.14 -0.38
C LYS A 34 12.15 -14.41 0.93
N THR A 35 12.24 -15.14 2.03
CA THR A 35 12.58 -14.54 3.34
C THR A 35 13.88 -13.75 3.24
N ILE A 36 13.87 -12.51 3.71
CA ILE A 36 15.04 -11.64 3.80
C ILE A 36 15.54 -11.67 5.23
N ARG A 37 16.77 -12.11 5.44
CA ARG A 37 17.41 -12.17 6.76
C ARG A 37 18.27 -10.94 6.98
N SER A 38 18.40 -10.54 8.24
CA SER A 38 19.19 -9.38 8.62
C SER A 38 20.67 -9.47 8.17
N ASP A 39 21.26 -10.67 8.16
CA ASP A 39 22.64 -10.90 7.71
C ASP A 39 22.80 -10.80 6.19
N GLU A 40 21.72 -10.91 5.42
CA GLU A 40 21.74 -10.77 3.96
C GLU A 40 21.85 -9.32 3.53
N LEU A 41 21.26 -8.40 4.30
CA LEU A 41 21.27 -6.96 4.00
C LEU A 41 22.67 -6.35 4.01
N MET A 42 23.60 -6.95 4.75
CA MET A 42 24.98 -6.50 4.87
C MET A 42 25.91 -7.11 3.82
N LYS A 43 25.41 -8.01 2.97
CA LYS A 43 26.21 -8.65 1.93
C LYS A 43 26.49 -7.70 0.78
N GLU A 44 27.72 -7.67 0.31
CA GLU A 44 28.09 -6.95 -0.92
C GLU A 44 27.23 -7.45 -2.09
N GLY A 45 26.65 -6.51 -2.85
CA GLY A 45 25.79 -6.81 -3.99
C GLY A 45 24.34 -7.17 -3.62
N PHE A 46 23.91 -6.96 -2.38
CA PHE A 46 22.48 -7.08 -2.05
C PHE A 46 21.68 -6.09 -2.89
N ASN A 47 20.72 -6.62 -3.66
CA ASN A 47 19.77 -5.82 -4.42
C ASN A 47 18.35 -6.16 -3.95
N LEU A 48 17.67 -5.19 -3.40
CA LEU A 48 16.33 -5.33 -2.86
C LEU A 48 15.33 -5.85 -3.88
N LEU A 49 15.38 -5.36 -5.11
CA LEU A 49 14.43 -5.72 -6.16
C LEU A 49 14.51 -7.20 -6.57
N ASP A 50 15.66 -7.88 -6.34
CA ASP A 50 15.80 -9.31 -6.55
C ASP A 50 14.98 -10.15 -5.55
N HIS A 51 14.43 -9.49 -4.51
CA HIS A 51 13.61 -10.10 -3.47
C HIS A 51 12.13 -9.75 -3.64
N VAL A 52 11.74 -9.05 -4.69
CA VAL A 52 10.35 -8.72 -5.01
C VAL A 52 9.83 -9.73 -6.04
N ASP A 53 8.69 -10.35 -5.73
CA ASP A 53 7.98 -11.30 -6.61
C ASP A 53 6.99 -10.55 -7.51
N GLU A 54 6.11 -9.80 -6.88
CA GLU A 54 4.99 -9.11 -7.54
C GLU A 54 4.81 -7.71 -6.99
N ILE A 55 4.28 -6.83 -7.85
CA ILE A 55 3.88 -5.47 -7.49
C ILE A 55 2.41 -5.28 -7.87
N TYR A 56 1.65 -4.59 -7.02
CA TYR A 56 0.23 -4.36 -7.19
C TYR A 56 -0.14 -2.90 -6.95
N PRO A 57 -1.09 -2.32 -7.68
CA PRO A 57 -1.86 -1.20 -7.15
C PRO A 57 -2.66 -1.69 -5.95
N ALA A 58 -2.76 -0.89 -4.92
CA ALA A 58 -3.43 -1.26 -3.69
C ALA A 58 -4.22 -0.10 -3.08
N PHE A 59 -5.27 -0.43 -2.32
CA PHE A 59 -5.83 0.46 -1.33
C PHE A 59 -5.36 0.05 0.06
N GLU A 60 -4.81 0.98 0.84
CA GLU A 60 -4.80 0.82 2.29
C GLU A 60 -6.13 1.31 2.85
N LEU A 61 -6.67 0.53 3.80
CA LEU A 61 -7.87 0.87 4.54
C LEU A 61 -7.45 1.54 5.85
N ILE A 62 -7.62 2.85 5.94
CA ILE A 62 -7.30 3.63 7.14
C ILE A 62 -8.52 3.72 8.03
N ILE A 63 -8.37 3.39 9.32
CA ILE A 63 -9.43 3.48 10.33
C ILE A 63 -8.99 4.49 11.39
N ASP A 64 -9.20 5.78 11.11
CA ASP A 64 -8.75 6.86 11.99
C ASP A 64 -9.64 7.06 13.24
N ARG A 65 -10.78 6.39 13.30
CA ARG A 65 -11.75 6.45 14.41
C ARG A 65 -12.14 7.88 14.77
N ASP A 66 -12.17 8.76 13.76
CA ASP A 66 -12.40 10.21 13.93
C ASP A 66 -11.39 10.89 14.86
N ALA A 67 -10.12 10.48 14.77
CA ALA A 67 -9.02 11.04 15.54
C ALA A 67 -8.89 12.55 15.34
N ASP A 68 -8.53 13.26 16.40
CA ASP A 68 -8.19 14.67 16.29
C ASP A 68 -6.77 14.84 15.71
N TYR A 69 -6.71 15.24 14.46
CA TYR A 69 -5.44 15.45 13.74
C TYR A 69 -4.62 16.62 14.27
N THR A 70 -5.19 17.46 15.16
CA THR A 70 -4.46 18.58 15.78
C THR A 70 -3.72 18.17 17.04
N ASP A 71 -4.04 16.99 17.61
CA ASP A 71 -3.42 16.44 18.84
C ASP A 71 -2.81 15.04 18.60
N LEU A 72 -2.21 14.85 17.43
CA LEU A 72 -1.55 13.59 17.10
C LEU A 72 -0.12 13.55 17.65
N SER A 73 0.22 12.43 18.29
CA SER A 73 1.59 12.09 18.63
C SER A 73 2.05 10.80 17.93
N ALA A 74 3.36 10.67 17.74
CA ALA A 74 3.92 9.44 17.19
C ALA A 74 3.58 8.22 18.06
N LEU A 75 3.53 8.39 19.38
CA LEU A 75 3.21 7.31 20.32
C LEU A 75 1.75 6.84 20.19
N THR A 76 0.80 7.77 20.00
CA THR A 76 -0.61 7.39 19.78
C THR A 76 -0.79 6.67 18.46
N LEU A 77 -0.12 7.11 17.38
CA LEU A 77 -0.14 6.43 16.08
C LEU A 77 0.43 5.01 16.17
N ILE A 78 1.57 4.84 16.84
CA ILE A 78 2.17 3.53 17.04
C ILE A 78 1.25 2.62 17.87
N ALA A 79 0.66 3.14 18.94
CA ALA A 79 -0.24 2.37 19.80
C ALA A 79 -1.51 1.91 19.07
N ASP A 80 -1.99 2.68 18.09
CA ASP A 80 -3.15 2.35 17.27
C ASP A 80 -2.76 1.78 15.90
N ASN A 81 -1.60 1.14 15.81
CA ASN A 81 -1.08 0.49 14.59
C ASN A 81 -1.12 1.40 13.35
N ALA A 82 -0.90 2.71 13.54
CA ALA A 82 -0.99 3.75 12.51
C ALA A 82 -2.33 3.72 11.74
N TRP A 83 -3.42 3.37 12.42
CA TRP A 83 -4.78 3.26 11.88
C TRP A 83 -4.96 2.22 10.78
N SER A 84 -4.01 1.34 10.57
CA SER A 84 -4.07 0.34 9.52
C SER A 84 -5.20 -0.65 9.78
N GLY A 85 -6.16 -0.73 8.86
CA GLY A 85 -7.37 -1.55 8.93
C GLY A 85 -7.43 -2.65 7.88
N GLY A 86 -6.45 -2.71 6.98
CA GLY A 86 -6.38 -3.73 5.94
C GLY A 86 -5.86 -3.21 4.62
N VAL A 87 -5.73 -4.10 3.66
CA VAL A 87 -5.27 -3.80 2.29
C VAL A 87 -6.15 -4.51 1.27
N VAL A 88 -6.47 -3.83 0.18
CA VAL A 88 -7.06 -4.46 -1.00
C VAL A 88 -6.02 -4.44 -2.12
N LEU A 89 -5.57 -5.60 -2.54
CA LEU A 89 -4.61 -5.76 -3.64
C LEU A 89 -5.33 -5.85 -4.99
N GLY A 90 -4.82 -5.13 -5.97
CA GLY A 90 -5.27 -5.22 -7.35
C GLY A 90 -4.67 -6.39 -8.12
N ASN A 91 -4.71 -6.29 -9.44
CA ASN A 91 -4.00 -7.24 -10.30
C ASN A 91 -2.50 -6.99 -10.24
N SER A 92 -1.71 -8.07 -10.31
CA SER A 92 -0.26 -7.98 -10.37
C SER A 92 0.20 -7.30 -11.67
N ILE A 93 1.11 -6.34 -11.55
CA ILE A 93 1.75 -5.68 -12.69
C ILE A 93 2.72 -6.66 -13.34
N LYS A 94 2.48 -6.97 -14.62
CA LYS A 94 3.35 -7.87 -15.39
C LYS A 94 4.62 -7.14 -15.85
N ASN A 95 5.75 -7.88 -15.87
CA ASN A 95 7.05 -7.36 -16.33
C ASN A 95 7.50 -6.08 -15.57
N TRP A 96 7.12 -5.96 -14.30
CA TRP A 96 7.42 -4.81 -13.47
C TRP A 96 8.92 -4.47 -13.40
N GLN A 97 9.80 -5.43 -13.62
CA GLN A 97 11.26 -5.26 -13.63
C GLN A 97 11.74 -4.30 -14.72
N SER A 98 10.93 -4.08 -15.76
CA SER A 98 11.22 -3.16 -16.86
C SER A 98 10.63 -1.76 -16.66
N LEU A 99 9.94 -1.50 -15.54
CA LEU A 99 9.30 -0.21 -15.29
C LEU A 99 10.29 0.86 -14.87
N ASP A 100 10.08 2.06 -15.36
CA ASP A 100 10.70 3.26 -14.83
C ASP A 100 9.77 3.89 -13.78
N PHE A 101 10.06 3.65 -12.50
CA PHE A 101 9.26 4.16 -11.39
C PHE A 101 9.23 5.69 -11.32
N TYR A 102 10.18 6.40 -11.94
CA TYR A 102 10.20 7.86 -11.97
C TYR A 102 9.16 8.45 -12.93
N GLU A 103 8.86 7.72 -14.01
CA GLU A 103 7.90 8.15 -15.03
C GLU A 103 6.52 7.50 -14.86
N LEU A 104 6.42 6.45 -14.02
CA LEU A 104 5.20 5.69 -13.82
C LEU A 104 4.10 6.56 -13.21
N LYS A 105 2.91 6.52 -13.80
CA LYS A 105 1.74 7.28 -13.37
C LYS A 105 0.64 6.39 -12.84
N SER A 106 -0.19 6.99 -12.03
CA SER A 106 -1.45 6.40 -11.58
C SER A 106 -2.62 7.33 -11.83
N THR A 107 -3.81 6.74 -11.91
CA THR A 107 -5.06 7.47 -12.11
C THR A 107 -6.12 6.93 -11.16
N LEU A 108 -6.74 7.83 -10.40
CA LEU A 108 -7.85 7.54 -9.53
C LEU A 108 -9.17 7.89 -10.24
N TYR A 109 -10.07 6.92 -10.33
CA TYR A 109 -11.45 7.08 -10.77
C TYR A 109 -12.37 6.92 -9.56
N TRP A 110 -13.17 7.93 -9.27
CA TRP A 110 -14.10 7.95 -8.16
C TRP A 110 -15.49 8.28 -8.68
N ASN A 111 -16.37 7.27 -8.77
CA ASN A 111 -17.69 7.42 -9.40
C ASN A 111 -17.59 8.05 -10.82
N ASN A 112 -18.30 9.16 -11.01
CA ASN A 112 -18.31 9.94 -12.24
C ASN A 112 -17.51 11.26 -12.12
N GLU A 113 -16.64 11.37 -11.09
CA GLU A 113 -15.77 12.54 -10.94
C GLU A 113 -14.72 12.59 -12.05
N THR A 114 -14.14 13.76 -12.27
CA THR A 114 -12.98 13.91 -13.15
C THR A 114 -11.83 13.08 -12.57
N PRO A 115 -11.21 12.19 -13.36
CA PRO A 115 -10.08 11.39 -12.89
C PRO A 115 -8.92 12.25 -12.37
N VAL A 116 -8.25 11.75 -11.34
CA VAL A 116 -7.09 12.43 -10.74
C VAL A 116 -5.84 11.63 -11.06
N GLU A 117 -4.88 12.27 -11.72
CA GLU A 117 -3.57 11.67 -12.01
C GLU A 117 -2.52 12.05 -10.97
N ALA A 118 -1.60 11.14 -10.69
CA ALA A 118 -0.43 11.35 -9.86
C ALA A 118 0.77 10.56 -10.39
N LYS A 119 1.98 11.01 -10.06
CA LYS A 119 3.19 10.23 -10.33
C LYS A 119 3.46 9.30 -9.16
N ILE A 120 3.76 8.04 -9.45
CA ILE A 120 4.09 7.05 -8.42
C ILE A 120 5.30 7.47 -7.58
N ILE A 121 6.25 8.16 -8.19
CA ILE A 121 7.45 8.65 -7.49
C ILE A 121 7.13 9.65 -6.38
N ASP A 122 5.98 10.32 -6.40
CA ASP A 122 5.59 11.29 -5.37
C ASP A 122 5.46 10.63 -3.98
N ALA A 123 5.20 9.31 -3.91
CA ALA A 123 5.22 8.50 -2.69
C ALA A 123 6.61 7.89 -2.37
N ASN A 124 7.60 8.03 -3.26
CA ASN A 124 8.93 7.42 -3.12
C ASN A 124 8.90 5.92 -2.76
N PRO A 125 8.17 5.07 -3.49
CA PRO A 125 7.88 3.69 -3.08
C PRO A 125 9.13 2.83 -2.87
N LEU A 126 10.15 2.98 -3.71
CA LEU A 126 11.39 2.22 -3.59
C LEU A 126 12.18 2.61 -2.34
N THR A 127 12.25 3.90 -2.02
CA THR A 127 12.90 4.40 -0.81
C THR A 127 12.16 3.94 0.45
N SER A 128 10.82 3.96 0.43
CA SER A 128 9.99 3.46 1.53
C SER A 128 10.19 1.96 1.74
N LEU A 129 10.22 1.18 0.66
CA LEU A 129 10.48 -0.26 0.70
C LEU A 129 11.88 -0.55 1.26
N GLU A 130 12.92 0.14 0.79
CA GLU A 130 14.28 0.01 1.27
C GLU A 130 14.37 0.37 2.76
N TRP A 131 13.72 1.44 3.17
CA TRP A 131 13.73 1.90 4.56
C TRP A 131 13.14 0.85 5.50
N VAL A 132 11.97 0.29 5.21
CA VAL A 132 11.33 -0.69 6.11
C VAL A 132 12.13 -1.97 6.21
N ILE A 133 12.73 -2.43 5.11
CA ILE A 133 13.56 -3.62 5.08
C ILE A 133 14.83 -3.41 5.91
N ASN A 134 15.53 -2.29 5.71
CA ASN A 134 16.70 -1.95 6.50
C ASN A 134 16.37 -1.75 7.98
N HIS A 135 15.24 -1.10 8.28
CA HIS A 135 14.81 -0.87 9.66
C HIS A 135 14.57 -2.19 10.40
N LEU A 136 13.80 -3.11 9.82
CA LEU A 136 13.55 -4.42 10.41
C LEU A 136 14.83 -5.24 10.54
N GLY A 137 15.69 -5.24 9.51
CA GLY A 137 16.98 -5.92 9.55
C GLY A 137 17.92 -5.40 10.64
N ASN A 138 17.98 -4.08 10.85
CA ASN A 138 18.76 -3.47 11.93
C ASN A 138 18.23 -3.84 13.34
N MET A 139 16.97 -4.21 13.43
CA MET A 139 16.37 -4.77 14.66
C MET A 139 16.60 -6.27 14.81
N GLY A 140 17.31 -6.90 13.88
CA GLY A 140 17.54 -8.37 13.86
C GLY A 140 16.28 -9.16 13.47
N LEU A 141 15.30 -8.51 12.87
CA LEU A 141 14.05 -9.15 12.41
C LEU A 141 14.19 -9.60 10.96
N GLU A 142 13.59 -10.73 10.65
CA GLU A 142 13.45 -11.23 9.28
C GLU A 142 12.19 -10.69 8.63
N ILE A 143 12.20 -10.54 7.30
CA ILE A 143 11.01 -10.28 6.52
C ILE A 143 10.62 -11.61 5.86
N PRO A 144 9.51 -12.22 6.26
CA PRO A 144 9.11 -13.52 5.73
C PRO A 144 8.81 -13.46 4.22
N LYS A 145 9.04 -14.56 3.54
CA LYS A 145 8.48 -14.78 2.21
C LYS A 145 6.97 -14.52 2.21
N ASP A 146 6.44 -14.03 1.09
CA ASP A 146 5.04 -13.67 0.87
C ASP A 146 4.53 -12.48 1.71
N SER A 147 5.43 -11.80 2.46
CA SER A 147 5.09 -10.52 3.08
C SER A 147 4.66 -9.50 2.03
N ILE A 148 3.61 -8.74 2.33
CA ILE A 148 3.15 -7.60 1.54
C ILE A 148 3.62 -6.32 2.24
N ILE A 149 4.30 -5.46 1.50
CA ILE A 149 4.77 -4.15 1.98
C ILE A 149 4.09 -3.07 1.14
N ILE A 150 3.33 -2.20 1.77
CA ILE A 150 2.76 -1.00 1.17
C ILE A 150 3.69 0.18 1.46
N THR A 151 3.74 1.17 0.57
CA THR A 151 4.87 2.10 0.52
C THR A 151 4.51 3.56 0.62
N GLY A 152 3.27 3.87 0.97
CA GLY A 152 2.78 5.23 1.11
C GLY A 152 1.89 5.67 -0.06
N SER A 153 0.91 6.51 0.27
CA SER A 153 -0.10 6.95 -0.66
C SER A 153 0.39 8.04 -1.60
N VAL A 154 0.14 7.87 -2.90
CA VAL A 154 0.47 8.88 -3.93
C VAL A 154 -0.55 10.03 -4.00
N LEU A 155 -1.71 9.85 -3.40
CA LEU A 155 -2.78 10.84 -3.33
C LEU A 155 -3.24 11.01 -1.88
N LYS A 156 -3.94 12.11 -1.60
CA LYS A 156 -4.50 12.33 -0.26
C LYS A 156 -5.55 11.28 0.07
N THR A 157 -5.55 10.82 1.32
CA THR A 157 -6.57 9.94 1.89
C THR A 157 -7.96 10.52 1.62
N ARG A 158 -8.90 9.69 1.16
CA ARG A 158 -10.29 10.07 0.93
C ARG A 158 -11.24 9.18 1.72
N LYS A 159 -12.22 9.79 2.38
CA LYS A 159 -13.29 9.06 3.09
C LYS A 159 -14.39 8.68 2.10
N PRO A 160 -14.65 7.37 1.90
CA PRO A 160 -15.68 6.93 0.97
C PRO A 160 -17.09 7.03 1.58
N LEU A 161 -18.07 7.17 0.70
CA LEU A 161 -19.49 7.12 1.04
C LEU A 161 -20.11 5.83 0.51
N LYS A 162 -21.23 5.44 1.13
CA LYS A 162 -21.99 4.28 0.65
C LYS A 162 -22.37 4.44 -0.83
N LYS A 163 -22.20 3.39 -1.61
CA LYS A 163 -22.37 3.27 -3.07
C LYS A 163 -21.23 3.84 -3.91
N ASP A 164 -20.17 4.37 -3.29
CA ASP A 164 -19.01 4.77 -4.08
C ASP A 164 -18.40 3.55 -4.77
N LYS A 165 -18.05 3.74 -6.04
CA LYS A 165 -17.21 2.85 -6.82
C LYS A 165 -15.88 3.55 -7.04
N VAL A 166 -14.80 2.93 -6.59
CA VAL A 166 -13.45 3.50 -6.66
C VAL A 166 -12.55 2.53 -7.41
N ILE A 167 -11.84 3.06 -8.41
CA ILE A 167 -10.83 2.32 -9.17
C ILE A 167 -9.53 3.12 -9.12
N TYR A 168 -8.44 2.47 -8.76
CA TYR A 168 -7.11 3.04 -8.82
C TYR A 168 -6.27 2.23 -9.81
N LYS A 169 -5.77 2.90 -10.84
CA LYS A 169 -4.98 2.31 -11.92
C LYS A 169 -3.54 2.76 -11.85
N VAL A 170 -2.64 1.87 -12.18
CA VAL A 170 -1.26 2.19 -12.54
C VAL A 170 -1.14 2.02 -14.04
N GLU A 171 -1.21 3.15 -14.76
CA GLU A 171 -1.30 3.20 -16.23
C GLU A 171 -2.35 2.21 -16.78
N GLU A 172 -2.04 1.54 -17.90
CA GLU A 172 -2.86 0.42 -18.43
C GLU A 172 -2.30 -0.96 -17.99
N LEU A 173 -1.46 -0.98 -16.94
CA LEU A 173 -0.76 -2.18 -16.49
C LEU A 173 -1.57 -3.00 -15.51
N ALA A 174 -2.18 -2.34 -14.52
CA ALA A 174 -2.96 -3.00 -13.48
C ALA A 174 -3.91 -2.02 -12.77
N GLU A 175 -4.94 -2.58 -12.14
CA GLU A 175 -5.91 -1.80 -11.37
C GLU A 175 -6.37 -2.54 -10.12
N VAL A 176 -6.88 -1.77 -9.18
CA VAL A 176 -7.62 -2.24 -8.00
C VAL A 176 -8.98 -1.54 -7.95
N GLU A 177 -10.04 -2.30 -7.68
CA GLU A 177 -11.42 -1.81 -7.63
C GLU A 177 -12.06 -2.17 -6.30
N VAL A 178 -12.78 -1.20 -5.71
CA VAL A 178 -13.67 -1.43 -4.57
C VAL A 178 -15.05 -0.82 -4.80
N LEU A 179 -16.05 -1.48 -4.22
CA LEU A 179 -17.43 -1.00 -4.14
C LEU A 179 -17.82 -0.85 -2.67
N ILE A 180 -18.25 0.34 -2.29
CA ILE A 180 -18.65 0.64 -0.90
C ILE A 180 -20.13 0.32 -0.69
N ILE A 181 -20.42 -0.55 0.28
CA ILE A 181 -21.78 -1.07 0.55
C ILE A 181 -22.36 -0.48 1.85
#